data_6d7b99c0bb63014f8266dd09f1c4f733
#
_entry.id   6d7b99c0bb63014f8266dd09f1c4f733
#
_cell.length_a   1.000
_cell.length_b   1.000
_cell.length_c   1.000
_cell.angle_alpha   90.00
_cell.angle_beta   90.00
_cell.angle_gamma   90.00
#
_symmetry.space_group_name_H-M   'P 1'
#
loop_
_entity.id
_entity.type
_entity.pdbx_description
1 polymer ?
#
loop_
_entity_poly.entity_id
_entity_poly.type
_entity_poly.pdbx_seq_one_letter_code
_entity_poly.pdbx_strand_id
1 'polypeptide(L)'
;TLRRTGVQVVEPGDGELASGLSGKGRMAEPAEIVAFAERLLAEKKKTLCGKRFVVTAGATIEAIDPVRYISNHSSGKMGYAIAGELAARGAEVTLVTGRTALPTPAGVTRCDVLSAEEMYRAATAAFNRADGAVMCAAVADYTPETCADRKLKKGDGELTIRLRRTKDIAAELGSRKGGRVLVGFALETDDEEAHAREKLRRKHFDFVVLNSLRDAGAGFRGDTNKVTFVSESGNEPLPLLAKREVAARIADKIETLINE
;
A
#
# COMPACT_ATOMS: atom_id res chain seq x y z
N THR A 1 34.24 -2.82 25.77
CA THR A 1 34.24 -1.34 25.67
C THR A 1 33.34 -0.89 24.50
N LEU A 2 33.53 -1.41 23.28
CA LEU A 2 32.73 -1.00 22.09
C LEU A 2 31.21 -1.13 22.28
N ARG A 3 30.73 -2.22 22.86
CA ARG A 3 29.29 -2.39 23.13
C ARG A 3 28.72 -1.32 24.09
N ARG A 4 29.51 -0.84 25.04
CA ARG A 4 29.09 0.22 25.98
C ARG A 4 28.93 1.60 25.31
N THR A 5 29.53 1.79 24.14
CA THR A 5 29.41 3.00 23.31
C THR A 5 28.35 2.87 22.22
N GLY A 6 27.51 1.81 22.25
CA GLY A 6 26.45 1.58 21.28
C GLY A 6 26.91 0.94 19.95
N VAL A 7 28.19 0.57 19.85
CA VAL A 7 28.72 -0.15 18.68
C VAL A 7 28.20 -1.59 18.69
N GLN A 8 27.58 -2.00 17.60
CA GLN A 8 27.13 -3.37 17.42
C GLN A 8 28.30 -4.24 16.94
N VAL A 9 28.43 -5.42 17.52
CA VAL A 9 29.58 -6.31 17.25
C VAL A 9 29.06 -7.66 16.78
N VAL A 10 29.50 -8.05 15.59
CA VAL A 10 29.31 -9.43 15.11
C VAL A 10 30.36 -10.30 15.81
N GLU A 11 29.91 -11.36 16.48
CA GLU A 11 30.83 -12.26 17.19
C GLU A 11 31.70 -13.05 16.19
N PRO A 12 32.95 -13.30 16.53
CA PRO A 12 33.81 -14.14 15.69
C PRO A 12 33.27 -15.60 15.68
N GLY A 13 33.39 -16.21 14.53
CA GLY A 13 33.09 -17.65 14.38
C GLY A 13 34.11 -18.54 15.07
N ASP A 14 33.72 -19.76 15.38
CA ASP A 14 34.60 -20.82 15.86
C ASP A 14 35.26 -21.55 14.68
N GLY A 15 36.53 -21.85 14.78
CA GLY A 15 37.25 -22.60 13.75
C GLY A 15 38.76 -22.66 13.96
N GLU A 16 39.46 -23.21 12.99
CA GLU A 16 40.91 -23.29 12.98
C GLU A 16 41.51 -21.87 12.79
N LEU A 17 42.37 -21.50 13.67
CA LEU A 17 43.07 -20.20 13.66
C LEU A 17 44.42 -20.30 12.93
N ALA A 18 44.96 -19.18 12.48
CA ALA A 18 46.26 -19.13 11.82
C ALA A 18 47.44 -19.68 12.68
N SER A 19 47.19 -19.83 13.98
CA SER A 19 48.12 -20.45 14.94
C SER A 19 48.07 -21.98 14.99
N GLY A 20 47.15 -22.63 14.21
CA GLY A 20 46.90 -24.07 14.26
C GLY A 20 46.04 -24.53 15.44
N LEU A 21 45.56 -23.60 16.27
CA LEU A 21 44.63 -23.88 17.37
C LEU A 21 43.17 -23.69 16.90
N SER A 22 42.23 -24.44 17.45
CA SER A 22 40.80 -24.24 17.21
C SER A 22 40.20 -23.37 18.32
N GLY A 23 39.38 -22.39 17.94
CA GLY A 23 38.68 -21.49 18.88
C GLY A 23 38.04 -20.31 18.22
N LYS A 24 37.46 -19.42 19.08
CA LYS A 24 36.85 -18.16 18.61
C LYS A 24 37.90 -17.16 18.16
N GLY A 25 37.82 -16.70 16.94
CA GLY A 25 38.75 -15.72 16.38
C GLY A 25 38.71 -15.59 14.86
N ARG A 26 37.97 -16.48 14.19
CA ARG A 26 37.72 -16.43 12.75
C ARG A 26 36.65 -15.39 12.47
N MET A 27 36.77 -14.67 11.37
CA MET A 27 35.70 -13.78 10.90
C MET A 27 34.43 -14.59 10.67
N ALA A 28 33.28 -14.05 11.14
CA ALA A 28 31.97 -14.65 10.85
C ALA A 28 31.76 -14.81 9.33
N GLU A 29 31.00 -15.81 8.94
CA GLU A 29 30.72 -16.06 7.52
C GLU A 29 30.01 -14.85 6.89
N PRO A 30 30.28 -14.50 5.63
CA PRO A 30 29.70 -13.33 4.96
C PRO A 30 28.16 -13.30 5.02
N ALA A 31 27.51 -14.47 4.92
CA ALA A 31 26.07 -14.58 5.03
C ALA A 31 25.54 -14.19 6.42
N GLU A 32 26.27 -14.54 7.49
CA GLU A 32 25.92 -14.18 8.88
C GLU A 32 26.09 -12.68 9.12
N ILE A 33 27.15 -12.08 8.57
CA ILE A 33 27.41 -10.62 8.64
C ILE A 33 26.28 -9.86 7.93
N VAL A 34 25.89 -10.31 6.73
CA VAL A 34 24.78 -9.70 5.97
C VAL A 34 23.47 -9.81 6.75
N ALA A 35 23.13 -11.01 7.24
CA ALA A 35 21.91 -11.22 8.03
C ALA A 35 21.88 -10.37 9.31
N PHE A 36 23.03 -10.21 9.97
CA PHE A 36 23.16 -9.36 11.15
C PHE A 36 22.95 -7.88 10.80
N ALA A 37 23.55 -7.40 9.71
CA ALA A 37 23.36 -6.02 9.24
C ALA A 37 21.91 -5.75 8.82
N GLU A 38 21.28 -6.66 8.09
CA GLU A 38 19.88 -6.56 7.70
C GLU A 38 18.95 -6.49 8.92
N ARG A 39 19.19 -7.31 9.94
CA ARG A 39 18.44 -7.27 11.21
C ARG A 39 18.59 -5.92 11.92
N LEU A 40 19.81 -5.40 12.05
CA LEU A 40 20.07 -4.10 12.67
C LEU A 40 19.40 -2.95 11.91
N LEU A 41 19.44 -2.98 10.59
CA LEU A 41 18.78 -1.99 9.76
C LEU A 41 17.25 -2.07 9.89
N ALA A 42 16.71 -3.27 10.00
CA ALA A 42 15.28 -3.49 10.25
C ALA A 42 14.86 -3.00 11.66
N GLU A 43 15.66 -3.26 12.70
CA GLU A 43 15.39 -2.79 14.06
C GLU A 43 15.42 -1.25 14.18
N LYS A 44 16.31 -0.58 13.44
CA LYS A 44 16.38 0.89 13.42
C LYS A 44 15.16 1.56 12.77
N LYS A 45 14.33 0.83 12.04
CA LYS A 45 13.18 1.37 11.29
C LYS A 45 11.80 1.10 11.94
N LYS A 46 11.73 0.73 13.20
CA LYS A 46 10.45 0.55 13.91
C LYS A 46 9.84 1.89 14.37
N THR A 47 9.78 2.84 13.47
CA THR A 47 9.33 4.22 13.72
C THR A 47 7.81 4.34 13.87
N LEU A 48 7.06 3.30 13.44
CA LEU A 48 5.60 3.24 13.50
C LEU A 48 5.07 2.24 14.54
N CYS A 49 5.88 1.86 15.53
CA CYS A 49 5.45 0.98 16.61
C CYS A 49 4.22 1.55 17.33
N GLY A 50 3.22 0.70 17.57
CA GLY A 50 1.97 1.06 18.22
C GLY A 50 0.99 1.86 17.34
N LYS A 51 1.34 2.17 16.10
CA LYS A 51 0.44 2.82 15.14
C LYS A 51 -0.31 1.77 14.32
N ARG A 52 -1.55 2.06 14.01
CA ARG A 52 -2.46 1.19 13.24
C ARG A 52 -2.84 1.84 11.93
N PHE A 53 -2.70 1.10 10.84
CA PHE A 53 -3.01 1.59 9.50
C PHE A 53 -3.97 0.67 8.76
N VAL A 54 -4.85 1.28 7.97
CA VAL A 54 -5.65 0.60 6.95
C VAL A 54 -5.04 0.88 5.59
N VAL A 55 -4.78 -0.15 4.81
CA VAL A 55 -4.37 0.00 3.41
C VAL A 55 -5.40 -0.69 2.54
N THR A 56 -5.94 0.01 1.54
CA THR A 56 -6.79 -0.62 0.54
C THR A 56 -5.97 -0.97 -0.70
N ALA A 57 -6.22 -2.13 -1.30
CA ALA A 57 -5.46 -2.60 -2.46
C ALA A 57 -6.32 -3.38 -3.47
N GLY A 58 -5.76 -3.62 -4.66
CA GLY A 58 -6.40 -4.38 -5.71
C GLY A 58 -7.52 -3.62 -6.42
N ALA A 59 -8.27 -4.33 -7.24
CA ALA A 59 -9.47 -3.85 -7.87
C ALA A 59 -10.69 -4.51 -7.21
N THR A 60 -11.78 -3.76 -7.08
CA THR A 60 -13.08 -4.35 -6.75
C THR A 60 -13.69 -4.99 -8.00
N ILE A 61 -14.60 -5.91 -7.78
CA ILE A 61 -15.33 -6.66 -8.80
C ILE A 61 -16.80 -6.43 -8.58
N GLU A 62 -17.47 -5.88 -9.60
CA GLU A 62 -18.92 -5.62 -9.57
C GLU A 62 -19.62 -6.61 -10.48
N ALA A 63 -20.26 -7.60 -9.87
CA ALA A 63 -20.87 -8.71 -10.60
C ALA A 63 -22.04 -8.26 -11.47
N ILE A 64 -22.05 -8.69 -12.73
CA ILE A 64 -23.18 -8.58 -13.66
C ILE A 64 -24.06 -9.82 -13.53
N ASP A 65 -23.43 -10.98 -13.46
CA ASP A 65 -24.01 -12.30 -13.26
C ASP A 65 -22.97 -13.23 -12.61
N PRO A 66 -23.24 -14.50 -12.30
CA PRO A 66 -22.27 -15.41 -11.67
C PRO A 66 -20.97 -15.63 -12.46
N VAL A 67 -20.90 -15.16 -13.70
CA VAL A 67 -19.76 -15.42 -14.63
C VAL A 67 -19.03 -14.13 -15.01
N ARG A 68 -19.74 -13.03 -15.15
CA ARG A 68 -19.21 -11.77 -15.70
C ARG A 68 -19.29 -10.64 -14.69
N TYR A 69 -18.32 -9.73 -14.74
CA TYR A 69 -18.20 -8.60 -13.84
C TYR A 69 -17.54 -7.39 -14.51
N ILE A 70 -17.69 -6.25 -13.90
CA ILE A 70 -16.96 -5.01 -14.21
C ILE A 70 -15.83 -4.90 -13.17
N SER A 71 -14.64 -4.51 -13.60
CA SER A 71 -13.49 -4.31 -12.72
C SER A 71 -12.47 -3.38 -13.37
N ASN A 72 -11.49 -2.94 -12.58
CA ASN A 72 -10.35 -2.15 -13.00
C ASN A 72 -9.11 -3.04 -13.25
N HIS A 73 -8.13 -2.52 -13.99
CA HIS A 73 -6.90 -3.25 -14.32
C HIS A 73 -5.86 -3.31 -13.19
N SER A 74 -6.19 -2.88 -11.97
CA SER A 74 -5.24 -2.87 -10.85
C SER A 74 -4.80 -4.27 -10.46
N SER A 75 -3.49 -4.44 -10.28
CA SER A 75 -2.88 -5.68 -9.79
C SER A 75 -2.76 -5.77 -8.27
N GLY A 76 -2.97 -4.65 -7.56
CA GLY A 76 -2.78 -4.55 -6.12
C GLY A 76 -1.33 -4.35 -5.64
N LYS A 77 -0.33 -4.53 -6.51
CA LYS A 77 1.10 -4.51 -6.15
C LYS A 77 1.51 -3.29 -5.31
N MET A 78 1.02 -2.09 -5.63
CA MET A 78 1.41 -0.87 -4.89
C MET A 78 0.89 -0.88 -3.46
N GLY A 79 -0.40 -1.20 -3.25
CA GLY A 79 -0.99 -1.30 -1.92
C GLY A 79 -0.32 -2.39 -1.07
N TYR A 80 0.04 -3.53 -1.67
CA TYR A 80 0.79 -4.59 -0.99
C TYR A 80 2.19 -4.14 -0.58
N ALA A 81 2.90 -3.40 -1.45
CA ALA A 81 4.20 -2.85 -1.12
C ALA A 81 4.12 -1.85 0.05
N ILE A 82 3.10 -0.97 0.06
CA ILE A 82 2.86 -0.01 1.14
C ILE A 82 2.53 -0.75 2.46
N ALA A 83 1.63 -1.73 2.41
CA ALA A 83 1.27 -2.51 3.59
C ALA A 83 2.48 -3.22 4.20
N GLY A 84 3.33 -3.82 3.36
CA GLY A 84 4.57 -4.47 3.79
C GLY A 84 5.57 -3.48 4.39
N GLU A 85 5.74 -2.31 3.80
CA GLU A 85 6.65 -1.28 4.30
C GLU A 85 6.20 -0.72 5.66
N LEU A 86 4.91 -0.39 5.81
CA LEU A 86 4.37 0.09 7.09
C LEU A 86 4.52 -0.99 8.19
N ALA A 87 4.24 -2.25 7.88
CA ALA A 87 4.43 -3.36 8.81
C ALA A 87 5.91 -3.57 9.17
N ALA A 88 6.84 -3.46 8.20
CA ALA A 88 8.28 -3.53 8.45
C ALA A 88 8.76 -2.42 9.39
N ARG A 89 8.11 -1.24 9.38
CA ARG A 89 8.34 -0.14 10.33
C ARG A 89 7.64 -0.32 11.67
N GLY A 90 6.99 -1.44 11.90
CA GLY A 90 6.39 -1.81 13.19
C GLY A 90 4.92 -1.41 13.36
N ALA A 91 4.26 -0.92 12.32
CA ALA A 91 2.83 -0.64 12.37
C ALA A 91 1.99 -1.93 12.37
N GLU A 92 0.85 -1.91 13.03
CA GLU A 92 -0.21 -2.89 12.86
C GLU A 92 -1.01 -2.54 11.60
N VAL A 93 -0.92 -3.37 10.55
CA VAL A 93 -1.53 -3.07 9.26
C VAL A 93 -2.69 -4.00 8.96
N THR A 94 -3.85 -3.42 8.67
CA THR A 94 -5.00 -4.12 8.07
C THR A 94 -5.04 -3.81 6.57
N LEU A 95 -4.78 -4.82 5.74
CA LEU A 95 -4.84 -4.74 4.29
C LEU A 95 -6.21 -5.22 3.80
N VAL A 96 -7.08 -4.29 3.43
CA VAL A 96 -8.38 -4.59 2.79
C VAL A 96 -8.15 -4.68 1.28
N THR A 97 -8.27 -5.87 0.72
CA THR A 97 -7.86 -6.10 -0.66
C THR A 97 -8.94 -6.75 -1.51
N GLY A 98 -9.13 -6.21 -2.73
CA GLY A 98 -9.82 -6.93 -3.78
C GLY A 98 -9.05 -8.18 -4.21
N ARG A 99 -9.64 -8.96 -5.11
CA ARG A 99 -9.08 -10.23 -5.56
C ARG A 99 -7.69 -10.07 -6.20
N THR A 100 -6.71 -10.78 -5.67
CA THR A 100 -5.34 -10.81 -6.18
C THR A 100 -4.66 -12.14 -5.83
N ALA A 101 -3.66 -12.52 -6.62
CA ALA A 101 -2.80 -13.68 -6.35
C ALA A 101 -1.54 -13.32 -5.55
N LEU A 102 -1.39 -12.07 -5.11
CA LEU A 102 -0.22 -11.64 -4.35
C LEU A 102 -0.19 -12.30 -2.96
N PRO A 103 0.97 -12.76 -2.50
CA PRO A 103 1.12 -13.26 -1.14
C PRO A 103 0.94 -12.13 -0.13
N THR A 104 0.38 -12.45 1.03
CA THR A 104 0.25 -11.47 2.13
C THR A 104 1.64 -11.09 2.65
N PRO A 105 1.98 -9.79 2.75
CA PRO A 105 3.23 -9.37 3.33
C PRO A 105 3.37 -9.79 4.81
N ALA A 106 4.59 -10.05 5.26
CA ALA A 106 4.84 -10.43 6.65
C ALA A 106 4.34 -9.35 7.62
N GLY A 107 3.70 -9.76 8.72
CA GLY A 107 3.18 -8.84 9.75
C GLY A 107 1.91 -8.09 9.37
N VAL A 108 1.28 -8.39 8.22
CA VAL A 108 0.06 -7.74 7.74
C VAL A 108 -1.16 -8.63 7.98
N THR A 109 -2.22 -8.07 8.54
CA THR A 109 -3.53 -8.71 8.62
C THR A 109 -4.29 -8.44 7.33
N ARG A 110 -4.58 -9.50 6.56
CA ARG A 110 -5.30 -9.40 5.28
C ARG A 110 -6.80 -9.61 5.46
N CYS A 111 -7.58 -8.76 4.83
CA CYS A 111 -9.03 -8.86 4.72
C CYS A 111 -9.42 -8.88 3.23
N ASP A 112 -9.83 -10.03 2.72
CA ASP A 112 -10.26 -10.18 1.33
C ASP A 112 -11.70 -9.71 1.16
N VAL A 113 -11.94 -8.94 0.09
CA VAL A 113 -13.24 -8.44 -0.31
C VAL A 113 -13.40 -8.58 -1.83
N LEU A 114 -14.63 -8.57 -2.32
CA LEU A 114 -14.91 -8.61 -3.75
C LEU A 114 -15.39 -7.26 -4.26
N SER A 115 -16.49 -6.75 -3.71
CA SER A 115 -17.17 -5.57 -4.23
C SER A 115 -16.72 -4.27 -3.55
N ALA A 116 -17.05 -3.14 -4.17
CA ALA A 116 -16.89 -1.81 -3.58
C ALA A 116 -17.66 -1.67 -2.25
N GLU A 117 -18.84 -2.28 -2.14
CA GLU A 117 -19.63 -2.27 -0.90
C GLU A 117 -18.95 -3.07 0.22
N GLU A 118 -18.36 -4.24 -0.08
CA GLU A 118 -17.61 -5.01 0.90
C GLU A 118 -16.34 -4.27 1.33
N MET A 119 -15.62 -3.66 0.39
CA MET A 119 -14.44 -2.84 0.69
C MET A 119 -14.80 -1.64 1.54
N TYR A 120 -15.92 -0.96 1.24
CA TYR A 120 -16.44 0.14 2.05
C TYR A 120 -16.66 -0.30 3.51
N ARG A 121 -17.37 -1.41 3.73
CA ARG A 121 -17.67 -1.91 5.08
C ARG A 121 -16.39 -2.29 5.82
N ALA A 122 -15.51 -3.05 5.20
CA ALA A 122 -14.27 -3.50 5.81
C ALA A 122 -13.31 -2.33 6.13
N ALA A 123 -13.09 -1.42 5.18
CA ALA A 123 -12.20 -0.27 5.37
C ALA A 123 -12.74 0.69 6.42
N THR A 124 -14.05 1.00 6.41
CA THR A 124 -14.66 1.89 7.41
C THR A 124 -14.64 1.29 8.81
N ALA A 125 -14.87 -0.01 8.95
CA ALA A 125 -14.79 -0.69 10.24
C ALA A 125 -13.36 -0.70 10.80
N ALA A 126 -12.36 -1.01 9.96
CA ALA A 126 -10.95 -1.01 10.35
C ALA A 126 -10.46 0.40 10.70
N PHE A 127 -10.90 1.44 9.97
CA PHE A 127 -10.50 2.82 10.20
C PHE A 127 -10.94 3.39 11.55
N ASN A 128 -12.00 2.86 12.17
CA ASN A 128 -12.46 3.32 13.49
C ASN A 128 -11.38 3.22 14.59
N ARG A 129 -10.41 2.32 14.42
CA ARG A 129 -9.33 2.07 15.39
C ARG A 129 -7.94 2.40 14.81
N ALA A 130 -7.88 2.96 13.60
CA ALA A 130 -6.63 3.25 12.93
C ALA A 130 -6.14 4.67 13.22
N ASP A 131 -4.83 4.87 13.18
CA ASP A 131 -4.15 6.15 13.24
C ASP A 131 -4.01 6.77 11.84
N GLY A 132 -4.22 5.98 10.80
CA GLY A 132 -4.22 6.46 9.43
C GLY A 132 -4.71 5.43 8.42
N ALA A 133 -4.89 5.88 7.16
CA ALA A 133 -5.23 5.00 6.04
C ALA A 133 -4.57 5.42 4.74
N VAL A 134 -4.28 4.43 3.89
CA VAL A 134 -3.78 4.64 2.52
C VAL A 134 -4.78 4.04 1.53
N MET A 135 -5.43 4.91 0.78
CA MET A 135 -6.50 4.57 -0.17
C MET A 135 -5.90 4.30 -1.56
N CYS A 136 -5.33 3.09 -1.73
CA CYS A 136 -4.60 2.69 -2.94
C CYS A 136 -5.39 1.74 -3.86
N ALA A 137 -6.55 1.25 -3.44
CA ALA A 137 -7.38 0.37 -4.26
C ALA A 137 -7.98 1.10 -5.47
N ALA A 138 -8.14 0.38 -6.56
CA ALA A 138 -8.93 0.79 -7.71
C ALA A 138 -10.38 0.33 -7.51
N VAL A 139 -11.12 1.10 -6.74
CA VAL A 139 -12.54 0.84 -6.48
C VAL A 139 -13.36 1.24 -7.71
N ALA A 140 -14.31 0.40 -8.11
CA ALA A 140 -15.23 0.75 -9.18
C ALA A 140 -16.18 1.86 -8.72
N ASP A 141 -16.30 2.94 -9.50
CA ASP A 141 -17.22 4.05 -9.24
C ASP A 141 -18.69 3.69 -9.46
N TYR A 142 -18.92 2.63 -10.23
CA TYR A 142 -20.24 2.15 -10.59
C TYR A 142 -20.37 0.64 -10.42
N THR A 143 -21.54 0.20 -9.99
CA THR A 143 -21.93 -1.23 -9.89
C THR A 143 -23.26 -1.46 -10.62
N PRO A 144 -23.53 -2.64 -11.20
CA PRO A 144 -24.84 -2.95 -11.75
C PRO A 144 -25.97 -2.71 -10.72
N GLU A 145 -27.07 -2.11 -11.17
CA GLU A 145 -28.25 -1.91 -10.31
C GLU A 145 -28.79 -3.25 -9.80
N THR A 146 -28.74 -4.26 -10.67
CA THR A 146 -29.17 -5.64 -10.37
C THR A 146 -28.10 -6.61 -10.86
N CYS A 147 -27.77 -7.60 -10.03
CA CYS A 147 -26.97 -8.74 -10.41
C CYS A 147 -27.91 -9.91 -10.78
N ALA A 148 -27.74 -10.48 -11.95
CA ALA A 148 -28.55 -11.61 -12.37
C ALA A 148 -28.13 -12.88 -11.61
N ASP A 149 -29.09 -13.65 -11.12
CA ASP A 149 -28.83 -14.91 -10.40
C ASP A 149 -28.32 -16.03 -11.30
N ARG A 150 -28.48 -15.88 -12.62
CA ARG A 150 -28.04 -16.85 -13.64
C ARG A 150 -27.28 -16.12 -14.72
N LYS A 151 -26.35 -16.85 -15.37
CA LYS A 151 -25.65 -16.35 -16.54
C LYS A 151 -26.62 -15.84 -17.60
N LEU A 152 -26.54 -14.55 -17.95
CA LEU A 152 -27.32 -13.95 -19.00
C LEU A 152 -26.95 -14.61 -20.34
N LYS A 153 -27.93 -15.19 -21.00
CA LYS A 153 -27.75 -15.80 -22.33
C LYS A 153 -27.61 -14.71 -23.40
N LYS A 154 -26.81 -14.99 -24.43
CA LYS A 154 -26.74 -14.15 -25.61
C LYS A 154 -28.10 -14.15 -26.32
N GLY A 155 -28.67 -12.98 -26.52
CA GLY A 155 -29.85 -12.75 -27.36
C GLY A 155 -29.45 -12.23 -28.74
N ASP A 156 -30.43 -11.94 -29.60
CA ASP A 156 -30.22 -11.42 -30.94
C ASP A 156 -29.95 -9.90 -30.97
N GLY A 157 -30.03 -9.22 -29.84
CA GLY A 157 -29.86 -7.77 -29.73
C GLY A 157 -28.73 -7.36 -28.81
N GLU A 158 -28.64 -6.05 -28.58
CA GLU A 158 -27.68 -5.45 -27.65
C GLU A 158 -28.00 -5.79 -26.18
N LEU A 159 -26.98 -5.89 -25.35
CA LEU A 159 -27.13 -6.02 -23.91
C LEU A 159 -26.87 -4.67 -23.22
N THR A 160 -27.89 -4.07 -22.67
CA THR A 160 -27.79 -2.85 -21.87
C THR A 160 -27.74 -3.20 -20.39
N ILE A 161 -26.74 -2.67 -19.66
CA ILE A 161 -26.61 -2.83 -18.21
C ILE A 161 -26.77 -1.46 -17.56
N ARG A 162 -27.76 -1.31 -16.70
CA ARG A 162 -27.90 -0.10 -15.88
C ARG A 162 -26.94 -0.16 -14.70
N LEU A 163 -26.25 0.95 -14.48
CA LEU A 163 -25.26 1.09 -13.41
C LEU A 163 -25.72 2.16 -12.42
N ARG A 164 -25.46 1.94 -11.15
CA ARG A 164 -25.59 2.92 -10.06
C ARG A 164 -24.24 3.24 -9.45
N ARG A 165 -24.11 4.42 -8.85
CA ARG A 165 -22.87 4.83 -8.17
C ARG A 165 -22.62 3.96 -6.94
N THR A 166 -21.34 3.66 -6.71
CA THR A 166 -20.86 3.04 -5.47
C THR A 166 -20.65 4.11 -4.39
N LYS A 167 -20.44 3.68 -3.15
CA LYS A 167 -20.06 4.58 -2.05
C LYS A 167 -18.62 5.05 -2.18
N ASP A 168 -18.37 6.33 -1.96
CA ASP A 168 -17.02 6.89 -1.95
C ASP A 168 -16.34 6.63 -0.60
N ILE A 169 -15.54 5.56 -0.54
CA ILE A 169 -14.84 5.15 0.69
C ILE A 169 -13.92 6.25 1.19
N ALA A 170 -13.17 6.88 0.28
CA ALA A 170 -12.21 7.92 0.63
C ALA A 170 -12.88 9.18 1.16
N ALA A 171 -14.01 9.60 0.60
CA ALA A 171 -14.79 10.72 1.11
C ALA A 171 -15.37 10.41 2.50
N GLU A 172 -15.85 9.18 2.71
CA GLU A 172 -16.35 8.74 4.02
C GLU A 172 -15.25 8.76 5.09
N LEU A 173 -14.06 8.23 4.78
CA LEU A 173 -12.95 8.25 5.72
C LEU A 173 -12.48 9.70 5.98
N GLY A 174 -12.44 10.52 4.95
CA GLY A 174 -12.08 11.95 5.04
C GLY A 174 -13.00 12.74 5.95
N SER A 175 -14.32 12.52 5.86
CA SER A 175 -15.31 13.18 6.72
C SER A 175 -15.14 12.85 8.21
N ARG A 176 -14.51 11.73 8.52
CA ARG A 176 -14.26 11.23 9.90
C ARG A 176 -12.78 11.22 10.26
N LYS A 177 -11.95 11.88 9.46
CA LYS A 177 -10.49 11.82 9.60
C LYS A 177 -10.02 12.24 11.00
N GLY A 178 -10.50 13.38 11.51
CA GLY A 178 -9.94 13.98 12.73
C GLY A 178 -8.44 14.23 12.58
N GLY A 179 -7.64 13.91 13.59
CA GLY A 179 -6.17 14.01 13.56
C GLY A 179 -5.44 12.81 12.90
N ARG A 180 -6.14 11.94 12.17
CA ARG A 180 -5.54 10.76 11.52
C ARG A 180 -4.94 11.10 10.19
N VAL A 181 -3.88 10.38 9.79
CA VAL A 181 -3.26 10.53 8.47
C VAL A 181 -4.09 9.81 7.41
N LEU A 182 -4.43 10.51 6.34
CA LEU A 182 -5.18 9.94 5.22
C LEU A 182 -4.47 10.23 3.90
N VAL A 183 -4.06 9.16 3.20
CA VAL A 183 -3.35 9.24 1.93
C VAL A 183 -4.23 8.74 0.80
N GLY A 184 -4.36 9.53 -0.26
CA GLY A 184 -5.09 9.17 -1.47
C GLY A 184 -4.19 8.77 -2.62
N PHE A 185 -4.75 8.06 -3.59
CA PHE A 185 -4.14 7.81 -4.89
C PHE A 185 -4.99 8.45 -5.98
N ALA A 186 -4.33 9.04 -6.96
CA ALA A 186 -4.94 9.53 -8.18
C ALA A 186 -4.21 8.95 -9.39
N LEU A 187 -4.97 8.54 -10.38
CA LEU A 187 -4.50 8.13 -11.70
C LEU A 187 -5.30 8.94 -12.71
N GLU A 188 -4.66 9.89 -13.32
CA GLU A 188 -5.31 10.86 -14.20
C GLU A 188 -4.68 10.81 -15.59
N THR A 189 -5.40 11.28 -16.59
CA THR A 189 -4.94 11.36 -17.98
C THR A 189 -4.82 12.79 -18.49
N ASP A 190 -5.57 13.72 -17.89
CA ASP A 190 -5.64 15.13 -18.25
C ASP A 190 -5.70 15.97 -16.97
N ASP A 191 -5.14 17.19 -17.01
CA ASP A 191 -5.10 18.16 -15.90
C ASP A 191 -4.76 17.51 -14.54
N GLU A 192 -3.79 16.59 -14.59
CA GLU A 192 -3.49 15.61 -13.55
C GLU A 192 -3.30 16.26 -12.16
N GLU A 193 -2.54 17.38 -12.10
CA GLU A 193 -2.29 18.08 -10.84
C GLU A 193 -3.54 18.80 -10.32
N ALA A 194 -4.34 19.40 -11.19
CA ALA A 194 -5.56 20.10 -10.80
C ALA A 194 -6.57 19.12 -10.21
N HIS A 195 -6.77 17.97 -10.86
CA HIS A 195 -7.65 16.91 -10.36
C HIS A 195 -7.14 16.29 -9.06
N ALA A 196 -5.82 16.10 -8.92
CA ALA A 196 -5.23 15.61 -7.67
C ALA A 196 -5.43 16.59 -6.51
N ARG A 197 -5.29 17.91 -6.75
CA ARG A 197 -5.57 18.95 -5.75
C ARG A 197 -7.05 19.05 -5.37
N GLU A 198 -7.94 18.95 -6.35
CA GLU A 198 -9.38 18.89 -6.07
C GLU A 198 -9.70 17.67 -5.18
N LYS A 199 -9.16 16.50 -5.54
CA LYS A 199 -9.34 15.27 -4.78
C LYS A 199 -8.76 15.36 -3.36
N LEU A 200 -7.58 15.99 -3.20
CA LEU A 200 -6.95 16.28 -1.92
C LEU A 200 -7.93 17.02 -0.98
N ARG A 201 -8.47 18.14 -1.45
CA ARG A 201 -9.36 19.00 -0.66
C ARG A 201 -10.71 18.35 -0.39
N ARG A 202 -11.35 17.84 -1.44
CA ARG A 202 -12.69 17.26 -1.35
C ARG A 202 -12.76 16.03 -0.42
N LYS A 203 -11.67 15.27 -0.34
CA LYS A 203 -11.57 14.05 0.47
C LYS A 203 -10.72 14.20 1.72
N HIS A 204 -10.30 15.41 2.03
CA HIS A 204 -9.47 15.75 3.20
C HIS A 204 -8.20 14.89 3.34
N PHE A 205 -7.54 14.57 2.22
CA PHE A 205 -6.27 13.87 2.25
C PHE A 205 -5.14 14.78 2.78
N ASP A 206 -4.13 14.21 3.43
CA ASP A 206 -2.90 14.93 3.78
C ASP A 206 -2.01 15.08 2.55
N PHE A 207 -1.97 14.05 1.74
CA PHE A 207 -1.38 14.11 0.41
C PHE A 207 -2.01 13.06 -0.52
N VAL A 208 -1.87 13.33 -1.82
CA VAL A 208 -2.28 12.43 -2.89
C VAL A 208 -1.04 11.95 -3.63
N VAL A 209 -0.94 10.65 -3.83
CA VAL A 209 0.05 10.02 -4.70
C VAL A 209 -0.51 10.02 -6.11
N LEU A 210 -0.08 10.99 -6.90
CA LEU A 210 -0.49 11.15 -8.30
C LEU A 210 0.39 10.28 -9.19
N ASN A 211 -0.23 9.41 -9.96
CA ASN A 211 0.39 8.56 -10.96
C ASN A 211 -0.11 8.98 -12.35
N SER A 212 0.80 9.21 -13.29
CA SER A 212 0.47 9.55 -14.67
C SER A 212 0.55 8.32 -15.58
N LEU A 213 -0.47 8.12 -16.41
CA LEU A 213 -0.44 7.09 -17.46
C LEU A 213 0.43 7.48 -18.67
N ARG A 214 0.84 8.75 -18.75
CA ARG A 214 1.70 9.27 -19.84
C ARG A 214 3.16 8.88 -19.69
N ASP A 215 3.58 8.55 -18.45
CA ASP A 215 4.97 8.20 -18.17
C ASP A 215 5.27 6.74 -18.53
N ALA A 216 6.27 6.53 -19.38
CA ALA A 216 6.77 5.20 -19.72
C ALA A 216 7.27 4.48 -18.45
N GLY A 217 6.80 3.26 -18.21
CA GLY A 217 7.14 2.48 -17.01
C GLY A 217 6.28 2.77 -15.77
N ALA A 218 5.39 3.78 -15.83
CA ALA A 218 4.33 3.98 -14.85
C ALA A 218 3.11 3.13 -15.23
N GLY A 219 2.44 2.51 -14.25
CA GLY A 219 1.20 1.77 -14.51
C GLY A 219 0.92 0.62 -13.56
N PHE A 220 -0.25 -0.03 -13.79
CA PHE A 220 -0.79 -1.02 -12.84
C PHE A 220 0.01 -2.32 -12.75
N ARG A 221 0.57 -2.81 -13.87
CA ARG A 221 1.13 -4.17 -13.96
C ARG A 221 2.64 -4.23 -13.76
N GLY A 222 3.37 -3.13 -14.02
CA GLY A 222 4.82 -3.05 -13.86
C GLY A 222 5.27 -3.14 -12.39
N ASP A 223 6.56 -3.31 -12.17
CA ASP A 223 7.18 -3.33 -10.84
C ASP A 223 7.76 -1.96 -10.46
N THR A 224 7.73 -1.02 -11.38
CA THR A 224 8.13 0.37 -11.21
C THR A 224 6.93 1.31 -11.17
N ASN A 225 7.14 2.52 -10.66
CA ASN A 225 6.18 3.60 -10.71
C ASN A 225 6.89 4.95 -10.72
N LYS A 226 6.29 5.96 -11.35
CA LYS A 226 6.70 7.36 -11.31
C LYS A 226 5.52 8.15 -10.76
N VAL A 227 5.72 8.79 -9.61
CA VAL A 227 4.64 9.45 -8.91
C VAL A 227 5.04 10.86 -8.48
N THR A 228 4.05 11.72 -8.28
CA THR A 228 4.21 13.02 -7.64
C THR A 228 3.37 13.04 -6.37
N PHE A 229 3.96 13.42 -5.24
CA PHE A 229 3.19 13.70 -4.03
C PHE A 229 2.61 15.09 -4.12
N VAL A 230 1.30 15.19 -4.08
CA VAL A 230 0.54 16.45 -4.11
C VAL A 230 -0.03 16.69 -2.72
N SER A 231 0.34 17.81 -2.08
CA SER A 231 -0.14 18.23 -0.76
C SER A 231 -0.50 19.73 -0.77
N GLU A 232 -1.06 20.24 0.30
CA GLU A 232 -1.32 21.68 0.41
C GLU A 232 -0.03 22.52 0.40
N SER A 233 1.09 21.95 0.89
CA SER A 233 2.41 22.62 0.88
C SER A 233 3.09 22.64 -0.48
N GLY A 234 2.62 21.87 -1.45
CA GLY A 234 3.19 21.80 -2.79
C GLY A 234 3.25 20.41 -3.41
N ASN A 235 3.94 20.32 -4.54
CA ASN A 235 4.14 19.10 -5.31
C ASN A 235 5.59 18.63 -5.17
N GLU A 236 5.76 17.34 -4.94
CA GLU A 236 7.05 16.66 -4.81
C GLU A 236 7.14 15.52 -5.84
N PRO A 237 7.74 15.76 -7.03
CA PRO A 237 7.88 14.71 -8.03
C PRO A 237 8.98 13.73 -7.64
N LEU A 238 8.72 12.43 -7.78
CA LEU A 238 9.70 11.38 -7.61
C LEU A 238 10.20 10.87 -8.98
N PRO A 239 11.45 10.41 -9.07
CA PRO A 239 11.93 9.73 -10.27
C PRO A 239 11.19 8.41 -10.47
N LEU A 240 11.43 7.73 -11.59
CA LEU A 240 10.97 6.35 -11.80
C LEU A 240 11.67 5.44 -10.77
N LEU A 241 10.90 4.83 -9.89
CA LEU A 241 11.38 3.99 -8.79
C LEU A 241 10.69 2.61 -8.81
N ALA A 242 11.30 1.63 -8.19
CA ALA A 242 10.61 0.39 -7.87
C ALA A 242 9.44 0.67 -6.90
N LYS A 243 8.34 -0.08 -7.02
CA LYS A 243 7.15 0.11 -6.15
C LYS A 243 7.46 0.02 -4.66
N ARG A 244 8.44 -0.80 -4.27
CA ARG A 244 8.92 -0.88 -2.88
C ARG A 244 9.59 0.42 -2.42
N GLU A 245 10.32 1.10 -3.32
CA GLU A 245 10.99 2.36 -3.00
C GLU A 245 9.95 3.50 -2.91
N VAL A 246 8.96 3.49 -3.80
CA VAL A 246 7.81 4.42 -3.69
C VAL A 246 7.07 4.19 -2.37
N ALA A 247 6.85 2.93 -1.96
CA ALA A 247 6.24 2.60 -0.67
C ALA A 247 7.05 3.14 0.51
N ALA A 248 8.38 3.05 0.46
CA ALA A 248 9.27 3.62 1.47
C ALA A 248 9.13 5.15 1.55
N ARG A 249 9.08 5.85 0.42
CA ARG A 249 8.88 7.32 0.38
C ARG A 249 7.51 7.72 0.93
N ILE A 250 6.46 6.95 0.64
CA ILE A 250 5.12 7.18 1.21
C ILE A 250 5.17 7.01 2.74
N ALA A 251 5.82 5.97 3.22
CA ALA A 251 5.96 5.72 4.65
C ALA A 251 6.81 6.81 5.35
N ASP A 252 7.89 7.30 4.73
CA ASP A 252 8.69 8.44 5.23
C ASP A 252 7.80 9.68 5.43
N LYS A 253 6.96 9.99 4.44
CA LYS A 253 6.04 11.14 4.52
C LYS A 253 4.94 10.95 5.58
N ILE A 254 4.42 9.73 5.73
CA ILE A 254 3.46 9.38 6.79
C ILE A 254 4.10 9.57 8.17
N GLU A 255 5.34 9.13 8.37
CA GLU A 255 6.08 9.31 9.63
C GLU A 255 6.25 10.78 10.00
N THR A 256 6.59 11.63 9.02
CA THR A 256 6.68 13.08 9.23
C THR A 256 5.36 13.64 9.76
N LEU A 257 4.24 13.31 9.10
CA LEU A 257 2.91 13.79 9.46
C LEU A 257 2.38 13.28 10.81
N ILE A 258 2.86 12.13 11.28
CA ILE A 258 2.47 11.57 12.59
C ILE A 258 3.25 12.25 13.74
N ASN A 259 4.43 12.76 13.45
CA ASN A 259 5.33 13.34 14.45
C ASN A 259 5.19 14.87 14.54
N GLU A 260 4.43 15.50 13.65
CA GLU A 260 4.00 16.90 13.70
C GLU A 260 2.78 17.06 14.64
#